data_979a0ac9843d7f4b593bdb539f223ee2
#
_entry.id   979a0ac9843d7f4b593bdb539f223ee2
#
_cell.length_a   1.000
_cell.length_b   1.000
_cell.length_c   1.000
_cell.angle_alpha   90.00
_cell.angle_beta   90.00
_cell.angle_gamma   90.00
#
_symmetry.space_group_name_H-M   'P 1'
#
loop_
_entity.id
_entity.type
_entity.pdbx_description
1 polymer ?
#
loop_
_entity_poly.entity_id
_entity_poly.type
_entity_poly.pdbx_seq_one_letter_code
_entity_poly.pdbx_strand_id
1 'polypeptide(L)'
;MPGRPSTSFALLACVCALVVAAPAQAAPSEMEKRLVNRINDARAEHGLRALRMGARLSRGAHAWSRHLVRADSFHHARLRPGTGEILAWGTCSWFRPAQAVRMWLNSPGHRALLLRPGFRAVGTGWTRGAWRGYGCVEMAVARFR
;
A
#
# COMPACT_ATOMS: atom_id res chain seq x y z
N MET A 1 -35.28 -62.12 -39.83
CA MET A 1 -35.41 -60.68 -39.52
C MET A 1 -34.25 -60.33 -38.63
N PRO A 2 -33.23 -59.56 -39.13
CA PRO A 2 -32.06 -59.23 -38.33
C PRO A 2 -32.27 -57.92 -37.51
N GLY A 3 -31.90 -57.99 -36.21
CA GLY A 3 -32.00 -56.91 -35.25
C GLY A 3 -31.02 -55.78 -35.54
N ARG A 4 -31.49 -54.56 -35.37
CA ARG A 4 -30.72 -53.31 -35.51
C ARG A 4 -29.80 -53.11 -34.28
N PRO A 5 -28.55 -52.70 -34.43
CA PRO A 5 -27.72 -52.29 -33.28
C PRO A 5 -28.05 -50.84 -32.86
N SER A 6 -28.32 -50.68 -31.57
CA SER A 6 -28.47 -49.36 -30.96
C SER A 6 -27.09 -48.74 -30.70
N THR A 7 -26.79 -47.67 -31.43
CA THR A 7 -25.60 -46.84 -31.19
C THR A 7 -25.87 -45.82 -30.10
N SER A 8 -25.34 -46.08 -28.88
CA SER A 8 -25.33 -45.09 -27.79
C SER A 8 -24.27 -44.06 -28.02
N PHE A 9 -24.66 -42.83 -28.31
CA PHE A 9 -23.78 -41.66 -28.34
C PHE A 9 -23.51 -41.20 -26.90
N ALA A 10 -22.32 -41.45 -26.42
CA ALA A 10 -21.83 -40.85 -25.17
C ALA A 10 -21.41 -39.38 -25.43
N LEU A 11 -22.20 -38.45 -24.93
CA LEU A 11 -21.83 -37.03 -24.92
C LEU A 11 -20.75 -36.81 -23.85
N LEU A 12 -19.53 -36.60 -24.29
CA LEU A 12 -18.41 -36.19 -23.44
C LEU A 12 -18.55 -34.68 -23.17
N ALA A 13 -19.10 -34.32 -22.00
CA ALA A 13 -19.19 -32.94 -21.56
C ALA A 13 -17.78 -32.45 -21.11
N CYS A 14 -17.11 -31.66 -21.97
CA CYS A 14 -15.86 -31.02 -21.64
C CYS A 14 -16.12 -29.83 -20.69
N VAL A 15 -15.93 -30.03 -19.38
CA VAL A 15 -16.02 -28.97 -18.38
C VAL A 15 -14.72 -28.15 -18.47
N CYS A 16 -14.73 -27.04 -19.21
CA CYS A 16 -13.67 -26.04 -19.17
C CYS A 16 -13.73 -25.34 -17.80
N ALA A 17 -12.87 -25.73 -16.87
CA ALA A 17 -12.65 -24.98 -15.64
C ALA A 17 -11.98 -23.64 -15.98
N LEU A 18 -12.73 -22.55 -15.90
CA LEU A 18 -12.22 -21.19 -15.96
C LEU A 18 -11.38 -20.93 -14.69
N VAL A 19 -10.05 -21.06 -14.82
CA VAL A 19 -9.12 -20.61 -13.79
C VAL A 19 -9.14 -19.09 -13.81
N VAL A 20 -9.93 -18.50 -12.91
CA VAL A 20 -9.90 -17.06 -12.64
C VAL A 20 -8.57 -16.77 -11.94
N ALA A 21 -7.58 -16.34 -12.70
CA ALA A 21 -6.32 -15.86 -12.13
C ALA A 21 -6.61 -14.66 -11.22
N ALA A 22 -6.33 -14.80 -9.92
CA ALA A 22 -6.39 -13.67 -9.01
C ALA A 22 -5.46 -12.55 -9.52
N PRO A 23 -5.87 -11.26 -9.48
CA PRO A 23 -5.04 -10.18 -9.96
C PRO A 23 -3.72 -10.20 -9.20
N ALA A 24 -2.61 -10.32 -9.94
CA ALA A 24 -1.27 -10.26 -9.39
C ALA A 24 -1.13 -8.94 -8.64
N GLN A 25 -0.85 -9.02 -7.33
CA GLN A 25 -0.69 -7.84 -6.51
C GLN A 25 0.61 -7.17 -6.91
N ALA A 26 0.52 -5.91 -7.37
CA ALA A 26 1.69 -5.14 -7.72
C ALA A 26 2.68 -5.09 -6.54
N ALA A 27 3.94 -5.42 -6.80
CA ALA A 27 5.01 -5.31 -5.82
C ALA A 27 5.15 -3.85 -5.36
N PRO A 28 5.60 -3.59 -4.11
CA PRO A 28 5.88 -2.23 -3.64
C PRO A 28 6.86 -1.52 -4.57
N SER A 29 6.57 -0.26 -4.90
CA SER A 29 7.45 0.56 -5.72
C SER A 29 8.77 0.85 -5.01
N GLU A 30 9.80 1.27 -5.76
CA GLU A 30 11.09 1.65 -5.17
C GLU A 30 10.96 2.82 -4.17
N MET A 31 10.03 3.74 -4.40
CA MET A 31 9.77 4.86 -3.47
C MET A 31 9.15 4.35 -2.16
N GLU A 32 8.24 3.38 -2.23
CA GLU A 32 7.64 2.74 -1.06
C GLU A 32 8.67 1.97 -0.24
N LYS A 33 9.55 1.21 -0.88
CA LYS A 33 10.67 0.50 -0.21
C LYS A 33 11.63 1.49 0.45
N ARG A 34 12.04 2.55 -0.25
CA ARG A 34 12.88 3.61 0.29
C ARG A 34 12.22 4.30 1.49
N LEU A 35 10.91 4.51 1.45
CA LEU A 35 10.19 5.10 2.57
C LEU A 35 10.23 4.20 3.82
N VAL A 36 10.05 2.89 3.67
CA VAL A 36 10.21 1.92 4.77
C VAL A 36 11.63 1.96 5.35
N ASN A 37 12.65 2.00 4.48
CA ASN A 37 14.03 2.07 4.93
C ASN A 37 14.28 3.36 5.75
N ARG A 38 13.84 4.53 5.26
CA ARG A 38 13.97 5.80 5.98
C ARG A 38 13.20 5.83 7.31
N ILE A 39 12.03 5.20 7.39
CA ILE A 39 11.31 5.01 8.65
C ILE A 39 12.14 4.17 9.61
N ASN A 40 12.75 3.08 9.14
CA ASN A 40 13.56 2.20 9.98
C ASN A 40 14.88 2.84 10.40
N ASP A 41 15.52 3.63 9.54
CA ASP A 41 16.71 4.43 9.89
C ASP A 41 16.37 5.37 11.05
N ALA A 42 15.30 6.14 10.94
CA ALA A 42 14.84 7.05 11.99
C ALA A 42 14.50 6.30 13.29
N ARG A 43 13.91 5.11 13.22
CA ARG A 43 13.64 4.29 14.40
C ARG A 43 14.93 3.79 15.05
N ALA A 44 15.91 3.35 14.26
CA ALA A 44 17.21 2.90 14.76
C ALA A 44 17.97 4.03 15.49
N GLU A 45 17.95 5.25 14.96
CA GLU A 45 18.51 6.45 15.61
C GLU A 45 17.88 6.74 17.00
N HIS A 46 16.67 6.20 17.25
CA HIS A 46 15.97 6.30 18.54
C HIS A 46 15.99 4.99 19.33
N GLY A 47 16.88 4.06 19.01
CA GLY A 47 17.03 2.78 19.72
C GLY A 47 15.83 1.83 19.57
N LEU A 48 15.01 2.01 18.55
CA LEU A 48 13.80 1.22 18.32
C LEU A 48 14.04 0.11 17.28
N ARG A 49 13.36 -1.01 17.48
CA ARG A 49 13.37 -2.11 16.52
C ARG A 49 12.84 -1.66 15.15
N ALA A 50 13.48 -2.16 14.10
CA ALA A 50 12.97 -2.03 12.74
C ALA A 50 11.60 -2.70 12.58
N LEU A 51 10.75 -2.10 11.76
CA LEU A 51 9.45 -2.62 11.37
C LEU A 51 9.61 -3.47 10.10
N ARG A 52 8.97 -4.65 10.08
CA ARG A 52 8.88 -5.44 8.86
C ARG A 52 7.83 -4.85 7.90
N MET A 53 8.06 -4.96 6.61
CA MET A 53 7.05 -4.55 5.62
C MET A 53 5.85 -5.51 5.67
N GLY A 54 4.66 -4.96 5.87
CA GLY A 54 3.41 -5.70 5.93
C GLY A 54 2.62 -5.57 4.63
N ALA A 55 2.49 -6.65 3.86
CA ALA A 55 1.82 -6.62 2.55
C ALA A 55 0.41 -6.03 2.58
N ARG A 56 -0.41 -6.38 3.58
CA ARG A 56 -1.76 -5.84 3.74
C ARG A 56 -1.75 -4.33 4.06
N LEU A 57 -0.81 -3.90 4.90
CA LEU A 57 -0.65 -2.48 5.24
C LEU A 57 -0.21 -1.70 4.00
N SER A 58 0.75 -2.23 3.22
CA SER A 58 1.25 -1.59 1.99
C SER A 58 0.15 -1.45 0.94
N ARG A 59 -0.65 -2.50 0.70
CA ARG A 59 -1.80 -2.40 -0.21
C ARG A 59 -2.77 -1.31 0.21
N GLY A 60 -3.09 -1.25 1.51
CA GLY A 60 -4.00 -0.24 2.03
C GLY A 60 -3.42 1.17 1.97
N ALA A 61 -2.15 1.35 2.26
CA ALA A 61 -1.45 2.63 2.18
C ALA A 61 -1.34 3.11 0.72
N HIS A 62 -0.98 2.21 -0.20
CA HIS A 62 -0.92 2.51 -1.63
C HIS A 62 -2.30 2.90 -2.19
N ALA A 63 -3.34 2.14 -1.90
CA ALA A 63 -4.70 2.47 -2.33
C ALA A 63 -5.14 3.83 -1.79
N TRP A 64 -4.78 4.15 -0.55
CA TRP A 64 -5.15 5.41 0.09
C TRP A 64 -4.38 6.60 -0.50
N SER A 65 -3.08 6.49 -0.74
CA SER A 65 -2.30 7.56 -1.40
C SER A 65 -2.86 7.90 -2.79
N ARG A 66 -3.26 6.88 -3.56
CA ARG A 66 -3.93 7.07 -4.85
C ARG A 66 -5.30 7.73 -4.73
N HIS A 67 -6.08 7.33 -3.71
CA HIS A 67 -7.38 7.94 -3.43
C HIS A 67 -7.24 9.43 -3.12
N LEU A 68 -6.31 9.81 -2.24
CA LEU A 68 -6.07 11.21 -1.85
C LEU A 68 -5.74 12.09 -3.06
N VAL A 69 -4.88 11.60 -3.97
CA VAL A 69 -4.53 12.32 -5.19
C VAL A 69 -5.73 12.43 -6.14
N ARG A 70 -6.47 11.34 -6.36
CA ARG A 70 -7.61 11.32 -7.30
C ARG A 70 -8.81 12.14 -6.80
N ALA A 71 -9.06 12.11 -5.50
CA ALA A 71 -10.17 12.82 -4.86
C ALA A 71 -9.83 14.27 -4.50
N ASP A 72 -8.62 14.71 -4.85
CA ASP A 72 -8.11 16.05 -4.53
C ASP A 72 -8.27 16.41 -3.04
N SER A 73 -8.00 15.43 -2.15
CA SER A 73 -8.29 15.48 -0.72
C SER A 73 -7.07 15.14 0.14
N PHE A 74 -7.08 15.56 1.41
CA PHE A 74 -6.03 15.24 2.37
C PHE A 74 -6.64 15.00 3.75
N HIS A 75 -6.88 13.73 4.08
CA HIS A 75 -7.45 13.30 5.37
C HIS A 75 -7.07 11.84 5.66
N HIS A 76 -7.18 11.44 6.92
CA HIS A 76 -6.93 10.06 7.34
C HIS A 76 -8.03 9.10 6.89
N ALA A 77 -7.62 7.86 6.60
CA ALA A 77 -8.56 6.78 6.36
C ALA A 77 -9.25 6.35 7.66
N ARG A 78 -10.43 5.75 7.55
CA ARG A 78 -11.03 5.00 8.66
C ARG A 78 -10.26 3.68 8.82
N LEU A 79 -9.50 3.58 9.91
CA LEU A 79 -8.65 2.42 10.19
C LEU A 79 -9.25 1.56 11.30
N ARG A 80 -8.84 0.28 11.31
CA ARG A 80 -9.16 -0.62 12.42
C ARG A 80 -8.38 -0.20 13.68
N PRO A 81 -8.93 -0.44 14.87
CA PRO A 81 -8.22 -0.21 16.13
C PRO A 81 -6.83 -0.85 16.12
N GLY A 82 -5.85 -0.18 16.73
CA GLY A 82 -4.46 -0.62 16.77
C GLY A 82 -3.64 -0.36 15.50
N THR A 83 -4.23 0.28 14.49
CA THR A 83 -3.51 0.74 13.29
C THR A 83 -3.28 2.24 13.36
N GLY A 84 -2.03 2.68 13.20
CA GLY A 84 -1.67 4.09 13.05
C GLY A 84 -1.53 4.47 11.58
N GLU A 85 -1.76 5.74 11.24
CA GLU A 85 -1.51 6.27 9.89
C GLU A 85 -0.91 7.66 9.98
N ILE A 86 0.09 7.91 9.15
CA ILE A 86 0.67 9.24 8.95
C ILE A 86 0.71 9.55 7.45
N LEU A 87 0.49 10.83 7.15
CA LEU A 87 0.40 11.34 5.78
C LEU A 87 1.39 12.49 5.60
N ALA A 88 1.94 12.61 4.40
CA ALA A 88 2.67 13.80 3.96
C ALA A 88 2.54 13.94 2.45
N TRP A 89 2.71 15.16 1.96
CA TRP A 89 2.82 15.45 0.55
C TRP A 89 3.79 16.61 0.29
N GLY A 90 4.23 16.72 -0.93
CA GLY A 90 5.03 17.83 -1.41
C GLY A 90 5.12 17.82 -2.91
N THR A 91 5.67 18.88 -3.51
CA THR A 91 5.83 18.96 -4.96
C THR A 91 6.90 18.00 -5.46
N CYS A 92 6.74 17.51 -6.70
CA CYS A 92 7.63 16.52 -7.30
C CYS A 92 9.10 17.02 -7.44
N SER A 93 9.33 18.32 -7.36
CA SER A 93 10.67 18.91 -7.48
C SER A 93 11.59 18.55 -6.32
N TRP A 94 11.05 18.43 -5.09
CA TRP A 94 11.86 18.23 -3.89
C TRP A 94 11.40 17.09 -2.97
N PHE A 95 10.13 16.73 -2.98
CA PHE A 95 9.59 15.75 -2.03
C PHE A 95 10.07 14.33 -2.33
N ARG A 96 10.71 13.72 -1.36
CA ARG A 96 11.29 12.38 -1.40
C ARG A 96 11.05 11.67 -0.05
N PRO A 97 11.28 10.35 0.07
CA PRO A 97 11.10 9.63 1.33
C PRO A 97 11.81 10.23 2.54
N ALA A 98 13.00 10.78 2.36
CA ALA A 98 13.74 11.44 3.45
C ALA A 98 13.01 12.71 3.94
N GLN A 99 12.44 13.50 3.03
CA GLN A 99 11.65 14.68 3.38
C GLN A 99 10.37 14.30 4.12
N ALA A 100 9.65 13.28 3.66
CA ALA A 100 8.45 12.78 4.34
C ALA A 100 8.76 12.41 5.79
N VAL A 101 9.79 11.60 6.02
CA VAL A 101 10.20 11.18 7.38
C VAL A 101 10.61 12.38 8.23
N ARG A 102 11.38 13.34 7.69
CA ARG A 102 11.74 14.57 8.40
C ARG A 102 10.51 15.39 8.80
N MET A 103 9.54 15.55 7.90
CA MET A 103 8.28 16.25 8.21
C MET A 103 7.53 15.55 9.34
N TRP A 104 7.46 14.21 9.32
CA TRP A 104 6.82 13.43 10.37
C TRP A 104 7.54 13.54 11.72
N LEU A 105 8.87 13.53 11.73
CA LEU A 105 9.66 13.71 12.95
C LEU A 105 9.51 15.11 13.56
N ASN A 106 9.26 16.12 12.72
CA ASN A 106 9.04 17.49 13.17
C ASN A 106 7.60 17.78 13.61
N SER A 107 6.68 16.85 13.44
CA SER A 107 5.28 16.96 13.88
C SER A 107 5.04 16.07 15.09
N PRO A 108 4.68 16.60 16.27
CA PRO A 108 4.57 15.81 17.50
C PRO A 108 3.68 14.57 17.39
N GLY A 109 2.51 14.70 16.77
CA GLY A 109 1.58 13.58 16.59
C GLY A 109 2.10 12.50 15.64
N HIS A 110 2.70 12.89 14.50
CA HIS A 110 3.31 11.96 13.54
C HIS A 110 4.55 11.30 14.15
N ARG A 111 5.40 12.08 14.85
CA ARG A 111 6.58 11.56 15.55
C ARG A 111 6.19 10.48 16.55
N ALA A 112 5.16 10.72 17.35
CA ALA A 112 4.69 9.76 18.35
C ALA A 112 4.25 8.43 17.72
N LEU A 113 3.61 8.47 16.55
CA LEU A 113 3.25 7.26 15.80
C LEU A 113 4.46 6.59 15.18
N LEU A 114 5.33 7.34 14.47
CA LEU A 114 6.51 6.79 13.81
C LEU A 114 7.46 6.10 14.80
N LEU A 115 7.62 6.66 16.00
CA LEU A 115 8.51 6.16 17.05
C LEU A 115 7.80 5.28 18.11
N ARG A 116 6.58 4.85 17.87
CA ARG A 116 5.86 3.98 18.82
C ARG A 116 6.55 2.63 18.98
N PRO A 117 6.99 2.23 20.19
CA PRO A 117 7.72 0.98 20.40
C PRO A 117 6.89 -0.29 20.12
N GLY A 118 5.56 -0.21 20.32
CA GLY A 118 4.65 -1.35 20.20
C GLY A 118 4.40 -1.83 18.78
N PHE A 119 4.67 -1.03 17.76
CA PHE A 119 4.48 -1.46 16.38
C PHE A 119 5.51 -2.50 15.94
N ARG A 120 5.09 -3.40 15.03
CA ARG A 120 5.91 -4.50 14.50
C ARG A 120 5.97 -4.52 12.99
N ALA A 121 5.03 -3.83 12.33
CA ALA A 121 4.93 -3.81 10.87
C ALA A 121 4.57 -2.41 10.38
N VAL A 122 5.05 -2.09 9.18
CA VAL A 122 4.72 -0.87 8.43
C VAL A 122 4.34 -1.22 7.01
N GLY A 123 3.41 -0.50 6.44
CA GLY A 123 3.12 -0.51 5.00
C GLY A 123 3.10 0.92 4.50
N THR A 124 3.65 1.13 3.31
CA THR A 124 3.77 2.45 2.71
C THR A 124 3.04 2.52 1.38
N GLY A 125 2.57 3.70 1.04
CA GLY A 125 2.01 4.07 -0.24
C GLY A 125 2.68 5.35 -0.73
N TRP A 126 3.01 5.39 -2.01
CA TRP A 126 3.61 6.54 -2.67
C TRP A 126 2.94 6.76 -4.02
N THR A 127 2.35 7.92 -4.24
CA THR A 127 1.64 8.23 -5.48
C THR A 127 2.04 9.61 -5.99
N ARG A 128 2.38 9.66 -7.28
CA ARG A 128 2.60 10.91 -8.02
C ARG A 128 1.35 11.28 -8.79
N GLY A 129 1.02 12.57 -8.82
CA GLY A 129 -0.09 13.07 -9.64
C GLY A 129 -0.23 14.58 -9.57
N ALA A 130 -1.18 15.13 -10.30
CA ALA A 130 -1.62 16.52 -10.14
C ALA A 130 -2.57 16.63 -8.95
N TRP A 131 -2.49 17.71 -8.18
CA TRP A 131 -3.29 17.85 -6.97
C TRP A 131 -3.50 19.31 -6.56
N ARG A 132 -4.76 19.69 -6.31
CA ARG A 132 -5.19 21.00 -5.76
C ARG A 132 -4.54 22.22 -6.42
N GLY A 133 -4.31 22.21 -7.73
CA GLY A 133 -3.65 23.33 -8.41
C GLY A 133 -2.15 23.48 -8.15
N TYR A 134 -1.54 22.66 -7.29
CA TYR A 134 -0.09 22.66 -7.06
C TYR A 134 0.72 22.03 -8.20
N GLY A 135 0.04 21.52 -9.25
CA GLY A 135 0.71 20.77 -10.31
C GLY A 135 1.14 19.38 -9.86
N CYS A 136 2.38 18.99 -10.21
CA CYS A 136 2.92 17.68 -9.84
C CYS A 136 3.23 17.59 -8.33
N VAL A 137 2.58 16.65 -7.67
CA VAL A 137 2.84 16.31 -6.26
C VAL A 137 3.18 14.83 -6.08
N GLU A 138 3.83 14.53 -4.97
CA GLU A 138 4.03 13.19 -4.44
C GLU A 138 3.27 13.10 -3.10
N MET A 139 2.46 12.05 -2.95
CA MET A 139 1.67 11.76 -1.76
C MET A 139 2.22 10.53 -1.06
N ALA A 140 2.64 10.68 0.19
CA ALA A 140 3.17 9.62 1.03
C ALA A 140 2.16 9.22 2.11
N VAL A 141 1.95 7.92 2.28
CA VAL A 141 1.14 7.32 3.34
C VAL A 141 1.96 6.24 4.03
N ALA A 142 2.01 6.24 5.36
CA ALA A 142 2.55 5.12 6.12
C ALA A 142 1.54 4.63 7.16
N ARG A 143 1.31 3.31 7.21
CA ARG A 143 0.42 2.63 8.15
C ARG A 143 1.21 1.66 9.01
N PHE A 144 0.92 1.65 10.30
CA PHE A 144 1.66 0.91 11.32
C PHE A 144 0.74 -0.02 12.11
N ARG A 145 1.32 -1.18 12.52
CA ARG A 145 0.65 -2.13 13.42
C ARG A 145 1.65 -2.92 14.26
#